data_9853eefc9cc81b8223555f204cf87954
#
_entry.id   9853eefc9cc81b8223555f204cf87954
#
_cell.length_a   1.000
_cell.length_b   1.000
_cell.length_c   1.000
_cell.angle_alpha   90.00
_cell.angle_beta   90.00
_cell.angle_gamma   90.00
#
_symmetry.space_group_name_H-M   'P 1'
#
loop_
_entity.id
_entity.type
_entity.pdbx_description
1 polymer ?
#
loop_
_entity_poly.entity_id
_entity_poly.type
_entity_poly.pdbx_seq_one_letter_code
_entity_poly.pdbx_strand_id
1 'polypeptide(L)'
;MNWRSPAQIFAALALTSLGTSCTSVDRRHQVIISIPEQRMALLEDGAPLATYPVSTSKFGLGDIPGSSGTPLGALEVAQKIGAGAPSGAVFKDRRRTGEIVAPDAPGRDPIVTRILWLRGEEPQNALAYSRFIYIHGTPEERNIGLPVSYGCIRMRSRDVIELFNIVGTGAQVRIENQPLEALVPGITPVEDRFVSTHNFAPSQIR
;
A
#
# COMPACT_ATOMS: atom_id res chain seq x y z
N MET A 1 29.50 -75.01 -20.18
CA MET A 1 28.24 -74.43 -20.64
C MET A 1 27.83 -73.44 -19.57
N ASN A 2 28.22 -72.16 -19.73
CA ASN A 2 27.91 -71.08 -18.69
C ASN A 2 26.91 -70.13 -19.33
N TRP A 3 25.68 -70.14 -18.82
CA TRP A 3 24.63 -69.27 -19.24
C TRP A 3 24.67 -68.02 -18.35
N ARG A 4 24.97 -66.86 -18.91
CA ARG A 4 24.89 -65.57 -18.23
C ARG A 4 23.52 -64.96 -18.53
N SER A 5 22.74 -64.68 -17.47
CA SER A 5 21.49 -63.94 -17.54
C SER A 5 21.71 -62.45 -17.82
N PRO A 6 20.87 -61.80 -18.65
CA PRO A 6 20.95 -60.37 -18.84
C PRO A 6 20.28 -59.63 -17.69
N ALA A 7 21.02 -58.70 -17.07
CA ALA A 7 20.49 -57.78 -16.09
C ALA A 7 19.59 -56.74 -16.78
N GLN A 8 18.34 -56.69 -16.38
CA GLN A 8 17.39 -55.66 -16.80
C GLN A 8 17.69 -54.37 -16.03
N ILE A 9 18.15 -53.35 -16.74
CA ILE A 9 18.32 -52.00 -16.24
C ILE A 9 16.95 -51.30 -16.32
N PHE A 10 16.26 -51.12 -15.19
CA PHE A 10 15.09 -50.26 -15.10
C PHE A 10 15.58 -48.81 -14.99
N ALA A 11 15.46 -48.04 -16.07
CA ALA A 11 15.63 -46.60 -16.04
C ALA A 11 14.36 -45.97 -15.42
N ALA A 12 14.45 -45.51 -14.20
CA ALA A 12 13.39 -44.72 -13.56
C ALA A 12 13.38 -43.33 -14.15
N LEU A 13 12.37 -43.02 -14.95
CA LEU A 13 12.10 -41.68 -15.45
C LEU A 13 11.51 -40.85 -14.33
N ALA A 14 12.32 -40.01 -13.68
CA ALA A 14 11.83 -39.03 -12.70
C ALA A 14 11.13 -37.90 -13.45
N LEU A 15 9.80 -37.91 -13.42
CA LEU A 15 8.97 -36.79 -13.89
C LEU A 15 9.09 -35.63 -12.87
N THR A 16 9.95 -34.66 -13.15
CA THR A 16 9.98 -33.40 -12.41
C THR A 16 8.79 -32.55 -12.85
N SER A 17 7.73 -32.53 -12.07
CA SER A 17 6.61 -31.59 -12.25
C SER A 17 7.11 -30.17 -11.93
N LEU A 18 7.38 -29.39 -12.97
CA LEU A 18 7.54 -27.94 -12.87
C LEU A 18 6.18 -27.35 -12.49
N GLY A 19 5.98 -27.15 -11.20
CA GLY A 19 4.83 -26.40 -10.68
C GLY A 19 4.90 -24.96 -11.15
N THR A 20 4.19 -24.63 -12.22
CA THR A 20 3.91 -23.23 -12.59
C THR A 20 3.08 -22.63 -11.47
N SER A 21 3.73 -21.85 -10.59
CA SER A 21 3.04 -21.00 -9.63
C SER A 21 2.30 -19.92 -10.42
N CYS A 22 1.03 -20.16 -10.76
CA CYS A 22 0.15 -19.11 -11.26
C CYS A 22 -0.05 -18.11 -10.12
N THR A 23 0.65 -16.99 -10.17
CA THR A 23 0.33 -15.85 -9.32
C THR A 23 -1.04 -15.34 -9.76
N SER A 24 -2.09 -15.66 -9.00
CA SER A 24 -3.44 -15.19 -9.30
C SER A 24 -3.48 -13.67 -9.17
N VAL A 25 -4.00 -13.00 -10.21
CA VAL A 25 -4.26 -11.55 -10.19
C VAL A 25 -5.37 -11.30 -9.17
N ASP A 26 -5.16 -10.36 -8.27
CA ASP A 26 -6.18 -9.96 -7.28
C ASP A 26 -7.25 -9.10 -7.97
N ARG A 27 -8.45 -9.63 -8.07
CA ARG A 27 -9.62 -8.93 -8.64
C ARG A 27 -10.70 -8.66 -7.60
N ARG A 28 -10.48 -9.07 -6.36
CA ARG A 28 -11.46 -8.93 -5.28
C ARG A 28 -11.26 -7.64 -4.50
N HIS A 29 -10.01 -7.21 -4.36
CA HIS A 29 -9.68 -6.05 -3.55
C HIS A 29 -9.51 -4.80 -4.41
N GLN A 30 -10.06 -3.71 -3.90
CA GLN A 30 -9.90 -2.37 -4.47
C GLN A 30 -9.52 -1.39 -3.37
N VAL A 31 -8.58 -0.52 -3.69
CA VAL A 31 -8.13 0.57 -2.82
C VAL A 31 -8.59 1.89 -3.41
N ILE A 32 -9.31 2.70 -2.64
CA ILE A 32 -9.77 4.02 -3.06
C ILE A 32 -9.16 5.06 -2.13
N ILE A 33 -8.47 6.05 -2.70
CA ILE A 33 -7.74 7.08 -1.96
C ILE A 33 -8.35 8.44 -2.24
N SER A 34 -8.82 9.08 -1.18
CA SER A 34 -9.32 10.46 -1.22
C SER A 34 -8.18 11.43 -0.88
N ILE A 35 -7.82 12.28 -1.85
CA ILE A 35 -6.83 13.33 -1.63
C ILE A 35 -7.32 14.37 -0.61
N PRO A 36 -8.54 14.94 -0.72
CA PRO A 36 -8.96 15.98 0.22
C PRO A 36 -9.08 15.49 1.66
N GLU A 37 -9.43 14.20 1.88
CA GLU A 37 -9.57 13.65 3.23
C GLU A 37 -8.29 13.00 3.75
N GLN A 38 -7.23 12.84 2.93
CA GLN A 38 -6.02 12.10 3.28
C GLN A 38 -6.37 10.72 3.90
N ARG A 39 -7.31 10.05 3.28
CA ARG A 39 -7.87 8.75 3.71
C ARG A 39 -7.93 7.78 2.55
N MET A 40 -7.86 6.52 2.91
CA MET A 40 -7.96 5.37 2.03
C MET A 40 -9.08 4.46 2.50
N ALA A 41 -9.89 3.94 1.58
CA ALA A 41 -10.80 2.83 1.79
C ALA A 41 -10.26 1.58 1.10
N LEU A 42 -10.28 0.45 1.78
CA LEU A 42 -10.08 -0.87 1.22
C LEU A 42 -11.45 -1.54 1.06
N LEU A 43 -11.73 -2.04 -0.13
CA LEU A 43 -12.94 -2.78 -0.44
C LEU A 43 -12.60 -4.23 -0.80
N GLU A 44 -13.50 -5.14 -0.47
CA GLU A 44 -13.50 -6.53 -0.93
C GLU A 44 -14.83 -6.80 -1.65
N ASP A 45 -14.76 -7.25 -2.91
CA ASP A 45 -15.92 -7.51 -3.77
C ASP A 45 -16.90 -6.29 -3.82
N GLY A 46 -16.36 -5.07 -3.78
CA GLY A 46 -17.11 -3.81 -3.80
C GLY A 46 -17.65 -3.34 -2.44
N ALA A 47 -17.55 -4.14 -1.39
CA ALA A 47 -17.98 -3.77 -0.04
C ALA A 47 -16.81 -3.17 0.78
N PRO A 48 -17.05 -2.09 1.54
CA PRO A 48 -16.03 -1.53 2.43
C PRO A 48 -15.56 -2.55 3.47
N LEU A 49 -14.23 -2.78 3.54
CA LEU A 49 -13.59 -3.68 4.48
C LEU A 49 -12.87 -2.91 5.60
N ALA A 50 -12.09 -1.89 5.24
CA ALA A 50 -11.33 -1.09 6.18
C ALA A 50 -11.10 0.34 5.67
N THR A 51 -10.75 1.25 6.55
CA THR A 51 -10.28 2.61 6.21
C THR A 51 -9.01 2.94 6.95
N TYR A 52 -8.10 3.66 6.26
CA TYR A 52 -6.81 4.06 6.82
C TYR A 52 -6.54 5.55 6.57
N PRO A 53 -5.97 6.27 7.54
CA PRO A 53 -5.40 7.58 7.27
C PRO A 53 -4.12 7.39 6.43
N VAL A 54 -3.89 8.28 5.48
CA VAL A 54 -2.72 8.26 4.59
C VAL A 54 -2.12 9.66 4.48
N SER A 55 -0.96 9.77 3.83
CA SER A 55 -0.40 11.06 3.42
C SER A 55 -0.02 11.02 1.96
N THR A 56 -0.49 12.01 1.20
CA THR A 56 -0.16 12.20 -0.22
C THR A 56 0.76 13.41 -0.40
N SER A 57 1.02 13.81 -1.63
CA SER A 57 1.98 14.86 -1.94
C SER A 57 1.59 16.24 -1.39
N LYS A 58 2.58 16.94 -0.81
CA LYS A 58 2.51 18.36 -0.49
C LYS A 58 2.66 19.29 -1.71
N PHE A 59 3.08 18.73 -2.85
CA PHE A 59 3.28 19.47 -4.09
C PHE A 59 2.07 19.39 -5.04
N GLY A 60 0.96 18.79 -4.56
CA GLY A 60 -0.27 18.67 -5.33
C GLY A 60 -0.35 17.40 -6.16
N LEU A 61 -1.10 17.48 -7.25
CA LEU A 61 -1.52 16.36 -8.07
C LEU A 61 -0.76 16.33 -9.39
N GLY A 62 -0.60 15.15 -9.97
CA GLY A 62 -0.07 14.99 -11.33
C GLY A 62 1.00 13.91 -11.47
N ASP A 63 1.29 13.58 -12.73
CA ASP A 63 2.23 12.51 -13.11
C ASP A 63 3.43 13.04 -13.95
N ILE A 64 3.66 14.35 -13.96
CA ILE A 64 4.80 14.95 -14.66
C ILE A 64 6.11 14.57 -13.93
N PRO A 65 7.14 14.08 -14.64
CA PRO A 65 8.46 13.79 -14.04
C PRO A 65 9.02 15.01 -13.32
N GLY A 66 9.52 14.81 -12.08
CA GLY A 66 10.08 15.87 -11.25
C GLY A 66 9.06 16.76 -10.52
N SER A 67 7.76 16.64 -10.80
CA SER A 67 6.71 17.41 -10.10
C SER A 67 6.55 17.03 -8.64
N SER A 68 6.97 15.83 -8.25
CA SER A 68 6.66 15.25 -6.93
C SER A 68 5.15 15.18 -6.61
N GLY A 69 4.28 15.34 -7.62
CA GLY A 69 2.83 15.24 -7.48
C GLY A 69 2.35 13.80 -7.31
N THR A 70 1.22 13.62 -6.62
CA THR A 70 0.51 12.33 -6.57
C THR A 70 -0.35 12.18 -7.83
N PRO A 71 -0.21 11.09 -8.62
CA PRO A 71 -1.04 10.87 -9.79
C PRO A 71 -2.49 10.57 -9.40
N LEU A 72 -3.46 10.99 -10.24
CA LEU A 72 -4.88 10.67 -10.09
C LEU A 72 -5.29 9.54 -11.04
N GLY A 73 -6.47 8.97 -10.77
CA GLY A 73 -7.18 8.02 -11.63
C GLY A 73 -6.93 6.56 -11.27
N ALA A 74 -7.07 5.68 -12.26
CA ALA A 74 -6.95 4.24 -12.11
C ALA A 74 -5.49 3.77 -12.20
N LEU A 75 -5.07 3.01 -11.20
CA LEU A 75 -3.78 2.35 -11.11
C LEU A 75 -3.99 0.90 -10.65
N GLU A 76 -2.95 0.09 -10.69
CA GLU A 76 -2.93 -1.26 -10.10
C GLU A 76 -1.71 -1.45 -9.20
N VAL A 77 -1.79 -2.43 -8.30
CA VAL A 77 -0.62 -2.91 -7.54
C VAL A 77 0.21 -3.81 -8.45
N ALA A 78 1.26 -3.26 -9.05
CA ALA A 78 2.12 -3.98 -9.98
C ALA A 78 3.10 -4.92 -9.25
N GLN A 79 3.62 -4.51 -8.09
CA GLN A 79 4.56 -5.32 -7.30
C GLN A 79 4.38 -5.07 -5.80
N LYS A 80 4.70 -6.10 -5.02
CA LYS A 80 4.70 -6.06 -3.55
C LYS A 80 6.10 -6.42 -3.06
N ILE A 81 6.69 -5.58 -2.20
CA ILE A 81 8.05 -5.74 -1.71
C ILE A 81 8.06 -5.62 -0.19
N GLY A 82 8.82 -6.50 0.48
CA GLY A 82 8.98 -6.47 1.92
C GLY A 82 8.14 -7.52 2.67
N ALA A 83 7.65 -8.58 2.00
CA ALA A 83 6.99 -9.68 2.69
C ALA A 83 7.88 -10.23 3.83
N GLY A 84 7.30 -10.42 5.03
CA GLY A 84 8.04 -10.90 6.20
C GLY A 84 9.07 -9.93 6.79
N ALA A 85 9.24 -8.73 6.22
CA ALA A 85 10.13 -7.73 6.83
C ALA A 85 9.56 -7.24 8.17
N PRO A 86 10.39 -6.99 9.21
CA PRO A 86 9.93 -6.39 10.44
C PRO A 86 9.37 -4.97 10.21
N SER A 87 8.50 -4.53 11.12
CA SER A 87 8.03 -3.14 11.14
C SER A 87 9.23 -2.19 11.27
N GLY A 88 9.22 -1.09 10.51
CA GLY A 88 10.32 -0.13 10.49
C GLY A 88 11.54 -0.54 9.66
N ALA A 89 11.55 -1.74 9.04
CA ALA A 89 12.65 -2.15 8.16
C ALA A 89 12.82 -1.16 7.01
N VAL A 90 14.00 -0.59 6.86
CA VAL A 90 14.32 0.43 5.85
C VAL A 90 14.57 -0.21 4.49
N PHE A 91 14.01 0.42 3.46
CA PHE A 91 14.26 0.07 2.06
C PHE A 91 14.95 1.23 1.32
N LYS A 92 16.00 0.89 0.56
CA LYS A 92 16.65 1.74 -0.41
C LYS A 92 16.70 1.00 -1.74
N ASP A 93 16.32 1.66 -2.82
CA ASP A 93 16.23 1.05 -4.15
C ASP A 93 15.43 -0.28 -4.15
N ARG A 94 14.35 -0.32 -3.34
CA ARG A 94 13.44 -1.47 -3.16
C ARG A 94 14.09 -2.72 -2.51
N ARG A 95 15.28 -2.56 -1.90
CA ARG A 95 16.00 -3.59 -1.17
C ARG A 95 16.12 -3.23 0.30
N ARG A 96 16.00 -4.22 1.18
CA ARG A 96 16.24 -4.02 2.62
C ARG A 96 17.70 -3.62 2.86
N THR A 97 17.90 -2.59 3.68
CA THR A 97 19.24 -2.14 4.08
C THR A 97 19.79 -2.88 5.32
N GLY A 98 18.92 -3.55 6.08
CA GLY A 98 19.23 -4.13 7.39
C GLY A 98 18.90 -3.18 8.55
N GLU A 99 18.73 -1.90 8.29
CA GLU A 99 18.34 -0.90 9.30
C GLU A 99 16.86 -1.04 9.67
N ILE A 100 16.53 -0.72 10.93
CA ILE A 100 15.16 -0.61 11.43
C ILE A 100 15.02 0.76 12.09
N VAL A 101 13.99 1.52 11.70
CA VAL A 101 13.66 2.84 12.24
C VAL A 101 12.34 2.75 12.98
N ALA A 102 12.32 3.20 14.23
CA ALA A 102 11.10 3.26 15.04
C ALA A 102 10.16 4.37 14.52
N PRO A 103 8.84 4.25 14.75
CA PRO A 103 7.91 5.35 14.51
C PRO A 103 8.36 6.63 15.23
N ASP A 104 8.24 7.75 14.51
CA ASP A 104 8.58 9.10 14.97
C ASP A 104 10.02 9.29 15.48
N ALA A 105 10.93 8.39 15.10
CA ALA A 105 12.35 8.58 15.35
C ALA A 105 12.85 9.86 14.65
N PRO A 106 13.69 10.67 15.32
CA PRO A 106 14.21 11.89 14.73
C PRO A 106 15.14 11.57 13.54
N GLY A 107 15.17 12.46 12.56
CA GLY A 107 16.10 12.39 11.44
C GLY A 107 15.40 12.28 10.09
N ARG A 108 15.83 11.35 9.23
CA ARG A 108 15.34 11.19 7.87
C ARG A 108 14.02 10.38 7.82
N ASP A 109 13.29 10.53 6.72
CA ASP A 109 12.05 9.83 6.42
C ASP A 109 12.27 8.80 5.27
N PRO A 110 12.88 7.64 5.55
CA PRO A 110 13.05 6.59 4.56
C PRO A 110 11.74 5.83 4.30
N ILE A 111 11.67 5.14 3.18
CA ILE A 111 10.65 4.13 2.94
C ILE A 111 10.87 2.96 3.92
N VAL A 112 9.83 2.58 4.68
CA VAL A 112 9.94 1.51 5.66
C VAL A 112 8.84 0.47 5.52
N THR A 113 9.03 -0.68 6.14
CA THR A 113 8.03 -1.73 6.44
C THR A 113 7.56 -2.52 5.23
N ARG A 114 6.86 -1.90 4.28
CA ARG A 114 6.26 -2.52 3.07
C ARG A 114 6.22 -1.53 1.93
N ILE A 115 6.24 -2.06 0.70
CA ILE A 115 6.04 -1.32 -0.53
C ILE A 115 5.01 -2.05 -1.39
N LEU A 116 3.95 -1.35 -1.79
CA LEU A 116 3.08 -1.71 -2.90
C LEU A 116 3.41 -0.73 -4.03
N TRP A 117 4.00 -1.21 -5.11
CA TRP A 117 4.43 -0.37 -6.23
C TRP A 117 3.31 -0.26 -7.24
N LEU A 118 2.90 0.96 -7.54
CA LEU A 118 1.75 1.25 -8.39
C LEU A 118 2.16 1.44 -9.84
N ARG A 119 1.30 0.97 -10.76
CA ARG A 119 1.37 1.23 -12.19
C ARG A 119 0.08 1.91 -12.62
N GLY A 120 0.21 2.99 -13.40
CA GLY A 120 -0.93 3.69 -13.98
C GLY A 120 -1.56 2.89 -15.11
N GLU A 121 -2.87 2.97 -15.22
CA GLU A 121 -3.67 2.33 -16.26
C GLU A 121 -4.26 3.33 -17.26
N GLU A 122 -4.05 4.63 -17.04
CA GLU A 122 -4.61 5.72 -17.82
C GLU A 122 -3.49 6.66 -18.34
N PRO A 123 -3.71 7.39 -19.46
CA PRO A 123 -2.68 8.28 -20.01
C PRO A 123 -2.15 9.32 -19.03
N GLN A 124 -3.02 9.87 -18.13
CA GLN A 124 -2.65 10.90 -17.17
C GLN A 124 -1.84 10.39 -15.98
N ASN A 125 -1.69 9.07 -15.82
CA ASN A 125 -0.89 8.44 -14.75
C ASN A 125 0.07 7.37 -15.27
N ALA A 126 0.32 7.33 -16.57
CA ALA A 126 1.13 6.30 -17.23
C ALA A 126 2.59 6.24 -16.72
N LEU A 127 3.09 7.34 -16.15
CA LEU A 127 4.45 7.43 -15.63
C LEU A 127 4.57 7.02 -14.16
N ALA A 128 3.48 6.73 -13.46
CA ALA A 128 3.46 6.40 -12.04
C ALA A 128 4.48 5.29 -11.69
N TYR A 129 4.57 4.23 -12.50
CA TYR A 129 5.51 3.14 -12.27
C TYR A 129 6.97 3.60 -12.41
N SER A 130 7.31 4.29 -13.46
CA SER A 130 8.69 4.79 -13.71
C SER A 130 9.08 5.91 -12.75
N ARG A 131 8.10 6.64 -12.19
CA ARG A 131 8.29 7.66 -11.14
C ARG A 131 8.36 7.07 -9.74
N PHE A 132 8.28 5.73 -9.60
CA PHE A 132 8.35 5.05 -8.31
C PHE A 132 7.24 5.48 -7.33
N ILE A 133 6.01 5.57 -7.82
CA ILE A 133 4.86 5.84 -6.97
C ILE A 133 4.49 4.58 -6.19
N TYR A 134 4.53 4.69 -4.87
CA TYR A 134 4.30 3.59 -3.92
C TYR A 134 3.19 3.93 -2.93
N ILE A 135 2.53 2.88 -2.42
CA ILE A 135 1.95 2.89 -1.08
C ILE A 135 2.99 2.24 -0.18
N HIS A 136 3.43 2.94 0.90
CA HIS A 136 4.52 2.44 1.73
C HIS A 136 4.44 2.94 3.18
N GLY A 137 5.14 2.27 4.08
CA GLY A 137 5.29 2.74 5.45
C GLY A 137 6.26 3.91 5.58
N THR A 138 6.02 4.79 6.52
CA THR A 138 6.90 5.89 6.90
C THR A 138 7.21 5.83 8.39
N PRO A 139 8.42 6.25 8.85
CA PRO A 139 8.65 6.49 10.26
C PRO A 139 7.96 7.77 10.77
N GLU A 140 7.64 8.76 9.91
CA GLU A 140 6.94 9.99 10.31
C GLU A 140 5.44 9.75 10.53
N GLU A 141 5.08 8.83 11.43
CA GLU A 141 3.69 8.41 11.63
C GLU A 141 2.78 9.52 12.19
N ARG A 142 3.34 10.49 12.93
CA ARG A 142 2.63 11.68 13.43
C ARG A 142 2.09 12.59 12.32
N ASN A 143 2.69 12.52 11.12
CA ASN A 143 2.31 13.34 9.98
C ASN A 143 1.24 12.65 9.09
N ILE A 144 0.85 11.42 9.39
CA ILE A 144 -0.20 10.71 8.65
C ILE A 144 -1.55 11.41 8.85
N GLY A 145 -2.22 11.69 7.73
CA GLY A 145 -3.44 12.50 7.65
C GLY A 145 -3.19 13.90 7.07
N LEU A 146 -1.91 14.25 6.83
CA LEU A 146 -1.52 15.52 6.23
C LEU A 146 -0.86 15.31 4.87
N PRO A 147 -0.99 16.24 3.89
CA PRO A 147 -0.31 16.15 2.61
C PRO A 147 1.16 16.56 2.76
N VAL A 148 2.04 15.59 3.05
CA VAL A 148 3.47 15.83 3.35
C VAL A 148 4.44 15.01 2.51
N SER A 149 3.96 14.12 1.62
CA SER A 149 4.82 13.27 0.81
C SER A 149 5.40 13.99 -0.42
N TYR A 150 6.19 13.26 -1.18
CA TYR A 150 6.78 13.68 -2.45
C TYR A 150 6.22 12.88 -3.64
N GLY A 151 4.92 12.53 -3.57
CA GLY A 151 4.19 11.84 -4.63
C GLY A 151 3.67 10.46 -4.23
N CYS A 152 4.37 9.74 -3.35
CA CYS A 152 3.93 8.46 -2.81
C CYS A 152 2.79 8.61 -1.81
N ILE A 153 2.12 7.50 -1.53
CA ILE A 153 1.09 7.39 -0.51
C ILE A 153 1.73 6.76 0.73
N ARG A 154 1.83 7.53 1.81
CA ARG A 154 2.43 7.08 3.08
C ARG A 154 1.38 6.53 4.02
N MET A 155 1.74 5.50 4.76
CA MET A 155 0.91 4.86 5.79
C MET A 155 1.72 4.63 7.07
N ARG A 156 1.04 4.47 8.19
CA ARG A 156 1.66 3.92 9.40
C ARG A 156 2.13 2.49 9.15
N SER A 157 3.20 2.08 9.82
CA SER A 157 3.78 0.74 9.64
C SER A 157 2.78 -0.39 9.88
N ARG A 158 1.94 -0.28 10.92
CA ARG A 158 0.89 -1.28 11.19
C ARG A 158 -0.14 -1.36 10.07
N ASP A 159 -0.57 -0.19 9.56
CA ASP A 159 -1.65 -0.10 8.58
C ASP A 159 -1.19 -0.62 7.21
N VAL A 160 0.06 -0.33 6.80
CA VAL A 160 0.61 -0.86 5.54
C VAL A 160 0.91 -2.36 5.63
N ILE A 161 1.21 -2.92 6.82
CA ILE A 161 1.34 -4.38 7.00
C ILE A 161 0.00 -5.05 6.77
N GLU A 162 -1.07 -4.52 7.36
CA GLU A 162 -2.43 -5.04 7.20
C GLU A 162 -2.85 -4.99 5.73
N LEU A 163 -2.77 -3.81 5.10
CA LEU A 163 -3.07 -3.63 3.68
C LEU A 163 -2.27 -4.60 2.81
N PHE A 164 -0.97 -4.71 3.05
CA PHE A 164 -0.07 -5.58 2.28
C PHE A 164 -0.47 -7.06 2.38
N ASN A 165 -0.95 -7.52 3.54
CA ASN A 165 -1.33 -8.92 3.73
C ASN A 165 -2.65 -9.27 3.04
N ILE A 166 -3.55 -8.31 2.87
CA ILE A 166 -4.87 -8.49 2.25
C ILE A 166 -4.77 -8.35 0.73
N VAL A 167 -4.19 -7.23 0.27
CA VAL A 167 -4.18 -6.85 -1.15
C VAL A 167 -3.13 -7.62 -1.94
N GLY A 168 -3.52 -8.23 -3.05
CA GLY A 168 -2.65 -8.94 -3.98
C GLY A 168 -2.10 -8.05 -5.12
N THR A 169 -1.22 -8.62 -5.95
CA THR A 169 -0.83 -7.99 -7.23
C THR A 169 -2.00 -8.00 -8.21
N GLY A 170 -2.16 -6.91 -8.97
CA GLY A 170 -3.28 -6.66 -9.87
C GLY A 170 -4.51 -6.07 -9.18
N ALA A 171 -4.49 -5.88 -7.85
CA ALA A 171 -5.56 -5.16 -7.17
C ALA A 171 -5.66 -3.73 -7.68
N GLN A 172 -6.89 -3.28 -7.89
CA GLN A 172 -7.17 -1.93 -8.40
C GLN A 172 -6.93 -0.88 -7.32
N VAL A 173 -6.34 0.24 -7.74
CA VAL A 173 -6.12 1.41 -6.88
C VAL A 173 -6.70 2.63 -7.61
N ARG A 174 -7.59 3.37 -6.97
CA ARG A 174 -8.10 4.64 -7.49
C ARG A 174 -7.67 5.77 -6.57
N ILE A 175 -7.08 6.81 -7.15
CA ILE A 175 -6.68 8.03 -6.44
C ILE A 175 -7.52 9.17 -6.98
N GLU A 176 -8.35 9.76 -6.10
CA GLU A 176 -9.38 10.70 -6.51
C GLU A 176 -9.32 11.99 -5.67
N ASN A 177 -9.65 13.11 -6.34
CA ASN A 177 -9.77 14.41 -5.67
C ASN A 177 -11.22 14.69 -5.24
N GLN A 178 -11.81 13.68 -4.57
CA GLN A 178 -13.19 13.72 -4.06
C GLN A 178 -13.24 13.06 -2.69
N PRO A 179 -14.23 13.38 -1.83
CA PRO A 179 -14.46 12.71 -0.57
C PRO A 179 -14.78 11.22 -0.75
N LEU A 180 -14.39 10.37 0.21
CA LEU A 180 -14.64 8.92 0.14
C LEU A 180 -16.13 8.59 0.07
N GLU A 181 -16.98 9.35 0.74
CA GLU A 181 -18.44 9.16 0.73
C GLU A 181 -19.06 9.30 -0.68
N ALA A 182 -18.45 10.15 -1.52
CA ALA A 182 -18.86 10.30 -2.91
C ALA A 182 -18.39 9.15 -3.81
N LEU A 183 -17.36 8.43 -3.37
CA LEU A 183 -16.69 7.37 -4.15
C LEU A 183 -17.12 5.97 -3.72
N VAL A 184 -17.47 5.80 -2.44
CA VAL A 184 -17.76 4.50 -1.83
C VAL A 184 -19.06 4.57 -1.03
N PRO A 185 -20.16 4.03 -1.55
CA PRO A 185 -21.41 3.97 -0.82
C PRO A 185 -21.27 3.27 0.53
N GLY A 186 -21.82 3.85 1.59
CA GLY A 186 -21.81 3.26 2.93
C GLY A 186 -20.58 3.55 3.78
N ILE A 187 -19.62 4.32 3.27
CA ILE A 187 -18.57 4.90 4.13
C ILE A 187 -19.16 6.13 4.83
N THR A 188 -19.07 6.13 6.16
CA THR A 188 -19.44 7.31 6.95
C THR A 188 -18.35 8.38 6.84
N PRO A 189 -18.73 9.66 6.74
CA PRO A 189 -17.81 10.79 6.90
C PRO A 189 -17.05 10.67 8.23
N VAL A 190 -15.83 11.20 8.27
CA VAL A 190 -15.17 11.41 9.56
C VAL A 190 -15.97 12.52 10.24
N GLU A 191 -16.83 12.15 11.19
CA GLU A 191 -17.27 13.15 12.16
C GLU A 191 -16.03 13.73 12.81
N ASP A 192 -15.88 15.06 12.75
CA ASP A 192 -14.85 15.79 13.46
C ASP A 192 -15.01 15.49 14.96
N ARG A 193 -14.29 14.50 15.45
CA ARG A 193 -14.27 14.15 16.89
C ARG A 193 -13.59 15.22 17.75
N PHE A 194 -13.42 16.41 17.21
CA PHE A 194 -12.82 17.55 17.91
C PHE A 194 -13.81 18.65 18.32
N VAL A 195 -15.12 18.44 18.16
CA VAL A 195 -16.13 19.37 18.68
C VAL A 195 -17.08 18.64 19.62
N SER A 196 -16.63 18.31 20.78
CA SER A 196 -17.42 18.14 22.04
C SER A 196 -16.42 17.76 23.12
N THR A 197 -16.25 18.46 24.16
CA THR A 197 -16.98 18.91 25.27
C THR A 197 -16.07 19.74 26.18
N HIS A 198 -16.11 21.03 26.09
CA HIS A 198 -15.83 21.84 27.27
C HIS A 198 -17.05 22.71 27.51
N ASN A 199 -18.13 22.05 27.93
CA ASN A 199 -19.17 22.73 28.68
C ASN A 199 -18.63 23.02 30.09
N PHE A 200 -17.91 24.12 30.22
CA PHE A 200 -17.71 24.75 31.52
C PHE A 200 -19.04 25.29 31.99
N ALA A 201 -19.69 24.59 32.90
CA ALA A 201 -20.76 25.17 33.69
C ALA A 201 -20.16 26.30 34.55
N PRO A 202 -20.72 27.54 34.54
CA PRO A 202 -20.27 28.58 35.46
C PRO A 202 -20.68 28.17 36.88
N SER A 203 -19.69 27.89 37.72
CA SER A 203 -19.90 27.74 39.16
C SER A 203 -20.41 29.04 39.72
N GLN A 204 -21.62 29.03 40.30
CA GLN A 204 -22.21 30.10 41.10
C GLN A 204 -21.33 30.33 42.32
N ILE A 205 -20.72 31.51 42.39
CA ILE A 205 -20.10 32.05 43.61
C ILE A 205 -21.21 32.78 44.37
N ARG A 206 -21.49 32.30 45.57
CA ARG A 206 -22.13 33.06 46.62
C ARG A 206 -21.07 33.63 47.54
#